data_4aeddff04f7eb64f81442e2aafc273a4
#
_entry.id   4aeddff04f7eb64f81442e2aafc273a4
#
_cell.length_a   1.000
_cell.length_b   1.000
_cell.length_c   1.000
_cell.angle_alpha   90.00
_cell.angle_beta   90.00
_cell.angle_gamma   90.00
#
_symmetry.space_group_name_H-M   'P 1'
#
loop_
_entity.id
_entity.type
_entity.pdbx_description
1 polymer ?
#
loop_
_entity_poly.entity_id
_entity_poly.type
_entity_poly.pdbx_seq_one_letter_code
_entity_poly.pdbx_strand_id
1 'polypeptide(L)'
;YSRKSRVKQTEYEILQGQEEMKKTDNGLRMNYDNAQKQMAFSLQAIDAQKANKELASEVFESARNNYKNGLASLTDLLNAESELVTAQNSYNESLLNFKVAEVELIKSKGEIKSLLNK
;
A
#
# COMPACT_ATOMS: atom_id res chain seq x y z
N TYR A 1 37.62 -5.80 -44.21
CA TYR A 1 37.75 -5.05 -42.93
C TYR A 1 36.41 -4.46 -42.50
N SER A 2 35.58 -3.90 -43.37
CA SER A 2 34.30 -3.35 -43.02
C SER A 2 33.27 -4.41 -42.58
N ARG A 3 33.38 -5.62 -43.08
CA ARG A 3 32.49 -6.74 -42.75
C ARG A 3 32.69 -7.26 -41.32
N LYS A 4 33.94 -7.39 -40.87
CA LYS A 4 34.28 -7.78 -39.50
C LYS A 4 33.88 -6.71 -38.50
N SER A 5 34.04 -5.45 -38.87
CA SER A 5 33.63 -4.29 -38.07
C SER A 5 32.13 -4.25 -37.85
N ARG A 6 31.32 -4.55 -38.88
CA ARG A 6 29.85 -4.59 -38.80
C ARG A 6 29.35 -5.74 -37.93
N VAL A 7 29.97 -6.93 -38.03
CA VAL A 7 29.61 -8.10 -37.22
C VAL A 7 29.86 -7.81 -35.74
N LYS A 8 31.00 -7.22 -35.39
CA LYS A 8 31.33 -6.85 -34.01
C LYS A 8 30.39 -5.81 -33.46
N GLN A 9 29.98 -4.82 -34.28
CA GLN A 9 29.05 -3.78 -33.89
C GLN A 9 27.66 -4.36 -33.61
N THR A 10 27.19 -5.27 -34.46
CA THR A 10 25.90 -5.97 -34.30
C THR A 10 25.89 -6.82 -33.03
N GLU A 11 26.98 -7.57 -32.76
CA GLU A 11 27.12 -8.38 -31.54
C GLU A 11 27.07 -7.48 -30.28
N TYR A 12 27.73 -6.33 -30.32
CA TYR A 12 27.75 -5.37 -29.21
C TYR A 12 26.37 -4.80 -28.94
N GLU A 13 25.61 -4.45 -29.98
CA GLU A 13 24.24 -3.95 -29.88
C GLU A 13 23.30 -4.99 -29.27
N ILE A 14 23.44 -6.26 -29.67
CA ILE A 14 22.67 -7.38 -29.10
C ILE A 14 22.95 -7.54 -27.61
N LEU A 15 24.23 -7.47 -27.21
CA LEU A 15 24.62 -7.56 -25.80
C LEU A 15 24.07 -6.41 -24.98
N GLN A 16 24.09 -5.18 -25.50
CA GLN A 16 23.51 -4.02 -24.84
C GLN A 16 21.99 -4.17 -24.68
N GLY A 17 21.32 -4.65 -25.71
CA GLY A 17 19.87 -4.92 -25.65
C GLY A 17 19.52 -5.96 -24.61
N GLN A 18 20.31 -7.01 -24.47
CA GLN A 18 20.11 -8.05 -23.46
C GLN A 18 20.30 -7.51 -22.04
N GLU A 19 21.31 -6.65 -21.82
CA GLU A 19 21.54 -6.01 -20.52
C GLU A 19 20.40 -5.07 -20.15
N GLU A 20 19.89 -4.29 -21.09
CA GLU A 20 18.74 -3.41 -20.87
C GLU A 20 17.49 -4.21 -20.52
N MET A 21 17.24 -5.33 -21.18
CA MET A 21 16.12 -6.23 -20.87
C MET A 21 16.24 -6.82 -19.47
N LYS A 22 17.44 -7.21 -19.05
CA LYS A 22 17.68 -7.71 -17.69
C LYS A 22 17.42 -6.64 -16.64
N LYS A 23 17.85 -5.40 -16.88
CA LYS A 23 17.61 -4.27 -15.96
C LYS A 23 16.14 -3.99 -15.84
N THR A 24 15.39 -4.01 -16.94
CA THR A 24 13.94 -3.80 -16.95
C THR A 24 13.22 -4.93 -16.20
N ASP A 25 13.59 -6.19 -16.44
CA ASP A 25 13.03 -7.36 -15.74
C ASP A 25 13.26 -7.27 -14.24
N ASN A 26 14.50 -6.95 -13.82
CA ASN A 26 14.84 -6.79 -12.42
C ASN A 26 14.06 -5.63 -11.78
N GLY A 27 13.88 -4.52 -12.51
CA GLY A 27 13.10 -3.38 -12.04
C GLY A 27 11.63 -3.74 -11.84
N LEU A 28 11.02 -4.51 -12.75
CA LEU A 28 9.65 -4.97 -12.65
C LEU A 28 9.46 -5.94 -11.48
N ARG A 29 10.42 -6.83 -11.25
CA ARG A 29 10.40 -7.76 -10.12
C ARG A 29 10.52 -7.02 -8.79
N MET A 30 11.37 -6.00 -8.71
CA MET A 30 11.49 -5.15 -7.53
C MET A 30 10.18 -4.42 -7.25
N ASN A 31 9.54 -3.89 -8.28
CA ASN A 31 8.23 -3.21 -8.14
C ASN A 31 7.16 -4.18 -7.62
N TYR A 32 7.16 -5.41 -8.14
CA TYR A 32 6.23 -6.44 -7.69
C TYR A 32 6.46 -6.82 -6.23
N ASP A 33 7.73 -7.04 -5.83
CA ASP A 33 8.08 -7.36 -4.45
C ASP A 33 7.70 -6.22 -3.50
N ASN A 34 7.96 -4.97 -3.90
CA ASN A 34 7.59 -3.80 -3.12
C ASN A 34 6.07 -3.68 -2.99
N ALA A 35 5.32 -3.95 -4.07
CA ALA A 35 3.87 -3.93 -4.06
C ALA A 35 3.29 -4.99 -3.12
N GLN A 36 3.89 -6.18 -3.08
CA GLN A 36 3.50 -7.25 -2.14
C GLN A 36 3.72 -6.82 -0.69
N LYS A 37 4.86 -6.20 -0.40
CA LYS A 37 5.18 -5.68 0.94
C LYS A 37 4.21 -4.59 1.35
N GLN A 38 3.91 -3.65 0.45
CA GLN A 38 2.94 -2.58 0.70
C GLN A 38 1.54 -3.14 0.99
N MET A 39 1.13 -4.16 0.26
CA MET A 39 -0.15 -4.82 0.50
C MET A 39 -0.20 -5.49 1.89
N ALA A 40 0.88 -6.17 2.29
CA ALA A 40 0.98 -6.78 3.62
C ALA A 40 0.93 -5.74 4.74
N PHE A 41 1.65 -4.63 4.60
CA PHE A 41 1.61 -3.52 5.55
C PHE A 41 0.23 -2.88 5.61
N SER A 42 -0.43 -2.73 4.47
CA SER A 42 -1.79 -2.15 4.41
C SER A 42 -2.81 -3.03 5.12
N LEU A 43 -2.68 -4.36 5.02
CA LEU A 43 -3.53 -5.31 5.76
C LEU A 43 -3.32 -5.18 7.27
N GLN A 44 -2.07 -5.09 7.71
CA GLN A 44 -1.74 -4.88 9.12
C GLN A 44 -2.30 -3.55 9.63
N ALA A 45 -2.22 -2.50 8.81
CA ALA A 45 -2.75 -1.19 9.16
C ALA A 45 -4.28 -1.23 9.31
N ILE A 46 -5.00 -1.97 8.46
CA ILE A 46 -6.46 -2.14 8.58
C ILE A 46 -6.80 -2.78 9.92
N ASP A 47 -6.12 -3.87 10.28
CA ASP A 47 -6.38 -4.56 11.55
C ASP A 47 -6.12 -3.66 12.75
N ALA A 48 -5.01 -2.89 12.73
CA ALA A 48 -4.66 -1.97 13.79
C ALA A 48 -5.68 -0.83 13.91
N GLN A 49 -6.11 -0.25 12.78
CA GLN A 49 -7.08 0.85 12.79
C GLN A 49 -8.49 0.37 13.15
N LYS A 50 -8.84 -0.84 12.78
CA LYS A 50 -10.10 -1.46 13.18
C LYS A 50 -10.17 -1.61 14.71
N ALA A 51 -9.11 -2.15 15.32
CA ALA A 51 -9.01 -2.31 16.77
C ALA A 51 -9.08 -0.93 17.48
N ASN A 52 -8.40 0.07 16.92
CA ASN A 52 -8.39 1.43 17.45
C ASN A 52 -9.79 2.07 17.38
N LYS A 53 -10.49 1.86 16.26
CA LYS A 53 -11.87 2.35 16.08
C LYS A 53 -12.82 1.70 17.09
N GLU A 54 -12.70 0.38 17.30
CA GLU A 54 -13.52 -0.35 18.28
C GLU A 54 -13.29 0.17 19.70
N LEU A 55 -12.02 0.38 20.06
CA LEU A 55 -11.66 0.95 21.36
C LEU A 55 -12.23 2.37 21.54
N ALA A 56 -12.09 3.22 20.52
CA ALA A 56 -12.63 4.59 20.57
C ALA A 56 -14.16 4.58 20.70
N SER A 57 -14.83 3.63 20.05
CA SER A 57 -16.29 3.44 20.16
C SER A 57 -16.70 3.06 21.58
N GLU A 58 -15.97 2.14 22.22
CA GLU A 58 -16.21 1.74 23.61
C GLU A 58 -16.00 2.90 24.58
N VAL A 59 -14.93 3.68 24.38
CA VAL A 59 -14.63 4.87 25.19
C VAL A 59 -15.75 5.89 25.05
N PHE A 60 -16.22 6.11 23.82
CA PHE A 60 -17.32 7.03 23.55
C PHE A 60 -18.62 6.59 24.26
N GLU A 61 -18.98 5.31 24.17
CA GLU A 61 -20.18 4.79 24.85
C GLU A 61 -20.07 4.92 26.36
N SER A 62 -18.89 4.67 26.95
CA SER A 62 -18.65 4.88 28.37
C SER A 62 -18.78 6.35 28.76
N ALA A 63 -18.21 7.26 27.98
CA ALA A 63 -18.29 8.69 28.21
C ALA A 63 -19.76 9.18 28.12
N ARG A 64 -20.51 8.67 27.16
CA ARG A 64 -21.93 8.99 26.98
C ARG A 64 -22.74 8.54 28.17
N ASN A 65 -22.54 7.32 28.66
CA ASN A 65 -23.23 6.78 29.81
C ASN A 65 -22.88 7.59 31.09
N ASN A 66 -21.61 7.91 31.28
CA ASN A 66 -21.15 8.71 32.39
C ASN A 66 -21.72 10.11 32.36
N TYR A 67 -21.83 10.74 31.19
CA TYR A 67 -22.43 12.04 31.02
C TYR A 67 -23.92 12.00 31.41
N LYS A 68 -24.66 10.98 30.95
CA LYS A 68 -26.08 10.80 31.30
C LYS A 68 -26.30 10.67 32.80
N ASN A 69 -25.37 10.06 33.50
CA ASN A 69 -25.41 9.81 34.93
C ASN A 69 -24.79 10.95 35.76
N GLY A 70 -24.34 12.02 35.11
CA GLY A 70 -23.73 13.18 35.78
C GLY A 70 -22.30 12.93 36.25
N LEU A 71 -21.63 11.84 35.80
CA LEU A 71 -20.29 11.47 36.23
C LEU A 71 -19.20 12.01 35.31
N ALA A 72 -19.56 12.56 34.14
CA ALA A 72 -18.62 13.14 33.19
C ALA A 72 -19.14 14.47 32.68
N SER A 73 -18.23 15.36 32.29
CA SER A 73 -18.58 16.66 31.73
C SER A 73 -18.94 16.55 30.24
N LEU A 74 -19.59 17.60 29.72
CA LEU A 74 -19.87 17.70 28.28
C LEU A 74 -18.56 17.73 27.49
N THR A 75 -17.52 18.39 28.01
CA THR A 75 -16.19 18.44 27.39
C THR A 75 -15.61 17.04 27.23
N ASP A 76 -15.73 16.18 28.24
CA ASP A 76 -15.26 14.79 28.19
C ASP A 76 -15.99 14.02 27.10
N LEU A 77 -17.29 14.19 26.98
CA LEU A 77 -18.11 13.54 25.95
C LEU A 77 -17.72 14.01 24.55
N LEU A 78 -17.53 15.32 24.36
CA LEU A 78 -17.12 15.89 23.07
C LEU A 78 -15.72 15.43 22.65
N ASN A 79 -14.80 15.32 23.62
CA ASN A 79 -13.45 14.82 23.35
C ASN A 79 -13.50 13.36 22.91
N ALA A 80 -14.30 12.53 23.58
CA ALA A 80 -14.46 11.12 23.21
C ALA A 80 -15.10 10.96 21.82
N GLU A 81 -16.07 11.81 21.49
CA GLU A 81 -16.69 11.83 20.16
C GLU A 81 -15.67 12.21 19.08
N SER A 82 -14.86 13.25 19.35
CA SER A 82 -13.81 13.70 18.43
C SER A 82 -12.78 12.60 18.16
N GLU A 83 -12.39 11.88 19.22
CA GLU A 83 -11.46 10.74 19.09
C GLU A 83 -12.08 9.61 18.27
N LEU A 84 -13.36 9.33 18.44
CA LEU A 84 -14.06 8.31 17.64
C LEU A 84 -14.11 8.71 16.17
N VAL A 85 -14.43 9.96 15.85
CA VAL A 85 -14.44 10.45 14.46
C VAL A 85 -13.06 10.33 13.84
N THR A 86 -12.01 10.70 14.57
CA THR A 86 -10.62 10.57 14.12
C THR A 86 -10.28 9.11 13.84
N ALA A 87 -10.66 8.21 14.73
CA ALA A 87 -10.41 6.76 14.57
C ALA A 87 -11.17 6.20 13.36
N GLN A 88 -12.41 6.62 13.15
CA GLN A 88 -13.20 6.23 11.98
C GLN A 88 -12.56 6.70 10.67
N ASN A 89 -12.07 7.94 10.64
CA ASN A 89 -11.38 8.50 9.48
C ASN A 89 -10.09 7.77 9.18
N SER A 90 -9.31 7.43 10.21
CA SER A 90 -8.07 6.67 10.07
C SER A 90 -8.33 5.25 9.55
N TYR A 91 -9.41 4.63 10.00
CA TYR A 91 -9.82 3.32 9.50
C TYR A 91 -10.21 3.38 8.02
N ASN A 92 -11.01 4.38 7.64
CA ASN A 92 -11.41 4.57 6.24
C ASN A 92 -10.21 4.86 5.34
N GLU A 93 -9.24 5.63 5.83
CA GLU A 93 -7.98 5.90 5.12
C GLU A 93 -7.17 4.63 4.92
N SER A 94 -7.12 3.76 5.95
CA SER A 94 -6.42 2.47 5.82
C SER A 94 -7.06 1.55 4.79
N LEU A 95 -8.38 1.56 4.67
CA LEU A 95 -9.11 0.82 3.63
C LEU A 95 -8.78 1.35 2.23
N LEU A 96 -8.72 2.68 2.08
CA LEU A 96 -8.35 3.31 0.82
C LEU A 96 -6.91 2.94 0.43
N ASN A 97 -5.97 3.02 1.39
CA ASN A 97 -4.57 2.67 1.16
C ASN A 97 -4.43 1.20 0.75
N PHE A 98 -5.22 0.31 1.33
CA PHE A 98 -5.26 -1.10 0.94
C PHE A 98 -5.73 -1.26 -0.51
N LYS A 99 -6.77 -0.55 -0.92
CA LYS A 99 -7.26 -0.58 -2.30
C LYS A 99 -6.22 -0.08 -3.29
N VAL A 100 -5.51 0.99 -2.95
CA VAL A 100 -4.41 1.52 -3.77
C VAL A 100 -3.29 0.48 -3.88
N ALA A 101 -2.91 -0.15 -2.76
CA ALA A 101 -1.88 -1.20 -2.75
C ALA A 101 -2.29 -2.41 -3.59
N GLU A 102 -3.57 -2.79 -3.54
CA GLU A 102 -4.14 -3.88 -4.35
C GLU A 102 -4.03 -3.58 -5.85
N VAL A 103 -4.41 -2.36 -6.25
CA VAL A 103 -4.32 -1.92 -7.66
C VAL A 103 -2.86 -1.91 -8.13
N GLU A 104 -1.94 -1.40 -7.29
CA GLU A 104 -0.51 -1.40 -7.60
C GLU A 104 0.04 -2.82 -7.77
N LEU A 105 -0.39 -3.76 -6.93
CA LEU A 105 0.01 -5.15 -7.01
C LEU A 105 -0.49 -5.79 -8.32
N ILE A 106 -1.75 -5.58 -8.67
CA ILE A 106 -2.34 -6.08 -9.91
C ILE A 106 -1.60 -5.51 -11.13
N LYS A 107 -1.30 -4.21 -11.10
CA LYS A 107 -0.55 -3.55 -12.16
C LYS A 107 0.85 -4.13 -12.32
N SER A 108 1.59 -4.28 -11.22
CA SER A 108 2.94 -4.85 -11.21
C SER A 108 2.96 -6.28 -11.73
N LYS A 109 1.98 -7.09 -11.33
CA LYS A 109 1.81 -8.47 -11.77
C LYS A 109 1.52 -8.53 -13.29
N GLY A 110 0.67 -7.64 -13.78
CA GLY A 110 0.35 -7.52 -15.19
C GLY A 110 1.55 -7.13 -16.05
N GLU A 111 2.38 -6.21 -15.56
CA GLU A 111 3.60 -5.77 -16.24
C GLU A 111 4.62 -6.92 -16.38
N ILE A 112 4.83 -7.71 -15.32
CA ILE A 112 5.72 -8.87 -15.34
C ILE A 112 5.20 -9.92 -16.32
N LYS A 113 3.91 -10.20 -16.28
CA LYS A 113 3.26 -11.17 -17.16
C LYS A 113 3.37 -10.77 -18.63
N SER A 114 3.21 -9.48 -18.91
CA SER A 114 3.37 -8.91 -20.25
C SER A 114 4.81 -9.09 -20.77
N LEU A 115 5.80 -8.92 -19.90
CA LEU A 115 7.20 -9.11 -20.26
C LEU A 115 7.51 -10.56 -20.57
N LEU A 116 6.97 -11.51 -19.81
CA LEU A 116 7.20 -12.94 -19.99
C LEU A 116 6.54 -13.50 -21.27
N ASN A 117 5.46 -12.87 -21.73
CA ASN A 117 4.73 -13.28 -22.94
C ASN A 117 5.32 -12.72 -24.24
N LYS A 118 6.38 -11.93 -24.15
CA LYS A 118 7.15 -11.47 -25.30
C LYS A 118 8.42 -12.29 -25.46
#